data_846c7b3e2e6597615c15b2d9205b881c
#
_entry.id   846c7b3e2e6597615c15b2d9205b881c
#
_cell.length_a   1.000
_cell.length_b   1.000
_cell.length_c   1.000
_cell.angle_alpha   90.00
_cell.angle_beta   90.00
_cell.angle_gamma   90.00
#
_symmetry.space_group_name_H-M   'P 1'
#
loop_
_entity.id
_entity.type
_entity.pdbx_description
1 polymer ?
#
loop_
_entity_poly.entity_id
_entity_poly.type
_entity_poly.pdbx_seq_one_letter_code
_entity_poly.pdbx_strand_id
1 'polypeptide(L)'
;MRPGWEPITPEFEDGISYANLLNESRITRNYEPVYQPEELEILKNGLDPDLYPNVDWMDLLLRKGSWQHRVNLNLSGGGSTARYYASISYLDEEGMYNTDKALKDDYNTNANYRRYNYRLNTDIDITKTTLLKLGVSGWLSKRNSPGLGDADVWGELFGYTAIRTPLLYSNGRVPAVGTGNKTNPWVAATQTGFNENWENVIQTNITLEQNLKFITKGLKFVGRFGYDTYNNNHINRRKWPEQWSAERSRDENGNLVFKKISDSSNMHQESGSSGNRREFLDMMLNWERGFKAHHLNATLKYTQDSYIK
;
A
#
# COMPACT_ATOMS: atom_id res chain seq x y z
N MET A 1 10.14 -19.91 3.14
CA MET A 1 9.12 -19.24 2.30
C MET A 1 7.77 -19.68 2.82
N ARG A 2 6.92 -18.74 3.20
CA ARG A 2 5.49 -19.06 3.43
C ARG A 2 4.78 -18.68 2.15
N PRO A 3 3.84 -19.49 1.64
CA PRO A 3 2.96 -19.05 0.57
C PRO A 3 2.26 -17.78 1.02
N GLY A 4 2.14 -16.81 0.14
CA GLY A 4 1.38 -15.59 0.40
C GLY A 4 -0.07 -15.95 0.72
N TRP A 5 -0.78 -15.02 1.34
CA TRP A 5 -2.20 -15.17 1.62
C TRP A 5 -2.95 -15.41 0.32
N GLU A 6 -3.72 -16.48 0.25
CA GLU A 6 -4.79 -16.57 -0.72
C GLU A 6 -5.87 -15.58 -0.28
N PRO A 7 -6.22 -14.58 -1.10
CA PRO A 7 -7.30 -13.70 -0.75
C PRO A 7 -8.60 -14.52 -0.70
N ILE A 8 -9.37 -14.34 0.36
CA ILE A 8 -10.76 -14.80 0.36
C ILE A 8 -11.50 -13.81 -0.55
N THR A 9 -11.62 -14.17 -1.83
CA THR A 9 -12.36 -13.38 -2.80
C THR A 9 -13.82 -13.80 -2.76
N PRO A 10 -14.78 -12.85 -2.77
CA PRO A 10 -16.17 -13.18 -2.95
C PRO A 10 -16.36 -13.80 -4.33
N GLU A 11 -17.20 -14.82 -4.43
CA GLU A 11 -17.67 -15.33 -5.71
C GLU A 11 -18.71 -14.37 -6.28
N PHE A 12 -18.48 -13.92 -7.52
CA PHE A 12 -19.46 -13.14 -8.26
C PHE A 12 -20.31 -14.04 -9.15
N GLU A 13 -21.56 -13.64 -9.34
CA GLU A 13 -22.42 -14.28 -10.32
C GLU A 13 -21.85 -14.10 -11.73
N ASP A 14 -21.91 -15.15 -12.52
CA ASP A 14 -21.56 -15.11 -13.93
C ASP A 14 -22.55 -14.22 -14.72
N GLY A 15 -22.17 -13.85 -15.94
CA GLY A 15 -22.95 -12.95 -16.75
C GLY A 15 -24.33 -13.52 -17.11
N ILE A 16 -24.47 -14.84 -17.23
CA ILE A 16 -25.73 -15.49 -17.59
C ILE A 16 -26.69 -15.46 -16.42
N SER A 17 -26.23 -15.86 -15.23
CA SER A 17 -26.98 -15.80 -13.98
C SER A 17 -27.43 -14.38 -13.70
N TYR A 18 -26.52 -13.40 -13.85
CA TYR A 18 -26.86 -11.98 -13.68
C TYR A 18 -27.91 -11.48 -14.66
N ALA A 19 -27.77 -11.82 -15.97
CA ALA A 19 -28.74 -11.41 -17.01
C ALA A 19 -30.15 -12.00 -16.75
N ASN A 20 -30.22 -13.27 -16.30
CA ASN A 20 -31.46 -13.91 -15.92
C ASN A 20 -32.11 -13.26 -14.70
N LEU A 21 -31.34 -13.00 -13.62
CA LEU A 21 -31.82 -12.30 -12.44
C LEU A 21 -32.33 -10.90 -12.77
N LEU A 22 -31.63 -10.19 -13.66
CA LEU A 22 -32.05 -8.87 -14.11
C LEU A 22 -33.38 -8.92 -14.87
N ASN A 23 -33.53 -9.88 -15.78
CA ASN A 23 -34.78 -10.11 -16.49
C ASN A 23 -35.93 -10.46 -15.53
N GLU A 24 -35.72 -11.38 -14.59
CA GLU A 24 -36.69 -11.75 -13.58
C GLU A 24 -37.13 -10.56 -12.73
N SER A 25 -36.16 -9.74 -12.28
CA SER A 25 -36.45 -8.53 -11.51
C SER A 25 -37.28 -7.50 -12.26
N ARG A 26 -37.19 -7.47 -13.59
CA ARG A 26 -37.98 -6.60 -14.48
C ARG A 26 -39.39 -7.15 -14.67
N ILE A 27 -39.50 -8.41 -15.02
CA ILE A 27 -40.76 -9.11 -15.28
C ILE A 27 -41.68 -9.09 -14.06
N THR A 28 -41.11 -9.33 -12.84
CA THR A 28 -41.88 -9.27 -11.59
C THR A 28 -42.46 -7.90 -11.27
N ARG A 29 -41.93 -6.84 -11.93
CA ARG A 29 -42.43 -5.45 -11.83
C ARG A 29 -43.23 -5.02 -13.05
N ASN A 30 -43.69 -5.95 -13.88
CA ASN A 30 -44.39 -5.71 -15.15
C ASN A 30 -43.64 -4.86 -16.17
N TYR A 31 -42.28 -4.96 -16.20
CA TYR A 31 -41.46 -4.36 -17.25
C TYR A 31 -40.99 -5.42 -18.24
N GLU A 32 -40.69 -4.99 -19.47
CA GLU A 32 -40.07 -5.84 -20.47
C GLU A 32 -38.68 -6.32 -20.01
N PRO A 33 -38.29 -7.56 -20.39
CA PRO A 33 -36.94 -8.07 -20.10
C PRO A 33 -35.88 -7.19 -20.79
N VAL A 34 -34.70 -7.12 -20.19
CA VAL A 34 -33.54 -6.40 -20.77
C VAL A 34 -32.91 -7.20 -21.89
N TYR A 35 -32.79 -8.51 -21.68
CA TYR A 35 -32.19 -9.44 -22.63
C TYR A 35 -33.26 -10.34 -23.24
N GLN A 36 -33.34 -10.36 -24.57
CA GLN A 36 -34.22 -11.28 -25.29
C GLN A 36 -33.64 -12.71 -25.25
N PRO A 37 -34.46 -13.77 -25.48
CA PRO A 37 -34.00 -15.14 -25.47
C PRO A 37 -32.79 -15.40 -26.39
N GLU A 38 -32.78 -14.80 -27.57
CA GLU A 38 -31.72 -14.90 -28.55
C GLU A 38 -30.39 -14.28 -28.04
N GLU A 39 -30.48 -13.15 -27.34
CA GLU A 39 -29.33 -12.48 -26.72
C GLU A 39 -28.74 -13.31 -25.58
N LEU A 40 -29.58 -13.97 -24.77
CA LEU A 40 -29.14 -14.88 -23.73
C LEU A 40 -28.42 -16.11 -24.32
N GLU A 41 -28.87 -16.64 -25.45
CA GLU A 41 -28.18 -17.73 -26.15
C GLU A 41 -26.81 -17.26 -26.74
N ILE A 42 -26.71 -16.06 -27.28
CA ILE A 42 -25.45 -15.47 -27.74
C ILE A 42 -24.47 -15.35 -26.55
N LEU A 43 -24.94 -14.79 -25.43
CA LEU A 43 -24.15 -14.65 -24.20
C LEU A 43 -23.68 -15.99 -23.65
N LYS A 44 -24.59 -16.98 -23.56
CA LYS A 44 -24.32 -18.32 -23.05
C LYS A 44 -23.29 -19.08 -23.87
N ASN A 45 -23.33 -18.94 -25.18
CA ASN A 45 -22.44 -19.65 -26.08
C ASN A 45 -21.18 -18.83 -26.46
N GLY A 46 -21.05 -17.59 -25.94
CA GLY A 46 -19.91 -16.71 -26.23
C GLY A 46 -19.75 -16.36 -27.70
N LEU A 47 -20.85 -16.24 -28.44
CA LEU A 47 -20.82 -16.06 -29.89
C LEU A 47 -20.38 -14.65 -30.31
N ASP A 48 -20.60 -13.65 -29.48
CA ASP A 48 -20.19 -12.26 -29.73
C ASP A 48 -19.66 -11.63 -28.42
N PRO A 49 -18.41 -11.90 -28.04
CA PRO A 49 -17.85 -11.41 -26.79
C PRO A 49 -17.63 -9.89 -26.76
N ASP A 50 -17.66 -9.23 -27.89
CA ASP A 50 -17.54 -7.77 -27.97
C ASP A 50 -18.83 -7.06 -27.54
N LEU A 51 -19.98 -7.58 -27.97
CA LEU A 51 -21.30 -7.00 -27.65
C LEU A 51 -22.00 -7.67 -26.47
N TYR A 52 -21.72 -8.96 -26.24
CA TYR A 52 -22.28 -9.76 -25.17
C TYR A 52 -21.15 -10.41 -24.34
N PRO A 53 -20.35 -9.60 -23.64
CA PRO A 53 -19.23 -10.08 -22.84
C PRO A 53 -19.74 -10.87 -21.61
N ASN A 54 -18.94 -11.86 -21.20
CA ASN A 54 -19.08 -12.54 -19.92
C ASN A 54 -17.70 -12.66 -19.29
N VAL A 55 -17.32 -11.69 -18.48
CA VAL A 55 -15.95 -11.52 -17.97
C VAL A 55 -15.91 -11.79 -16.47
N ASP A 56 -15.12 -12.78 -16.07
CA ASP A 56 -14.75 -12.94 -14.66
C ASP A 56 -13.65 -11.91 -14.30
N TRP A 57 -14.09 -10.79 -13.76
CA TRP A 57 -13.19 -9.70 -13.41
C TRP A 57 -12.23 -10.05 -12.27
N MET A 58 -12.62 -10.96 -11.35
CA MET A 58 -11.77 -11.36 -10.23
C MET A 58 -10.62 -12.25 -10.71
N ASP A 59 -10.94 -13.30 -11.48
CA ASP A 59 -9.90 -14.21 -12.01
C ASP A 59 -8.96 -13.48 -13.00
N LEU A 60 -9.51 -12.54 -13.75
CA LEU A 60 -8.74 -11.73 -14.68
C LEU A 60 -7.77 -10.77 -13.96
N LEU A 61 -8.26 -10.05 -12.95
CA LEU A 61 -7.52 -8.98 -12.29
C LEU A 61 -6.57 -9.49 -11.23
N LEU A 62 -6.93 -10.54 -10.51
CA LEU A 62 -6.20 -11.02 -9.37
C LEU A 62 -5.40 -12.31 -9.65
N ARG A 63 -4.22 -12.37 -9.09
CA ARG A 63 -3.42 -13.59 -9.04
C ARG A 63 -3.99 -14.54 -7.99
N LYS A 64 -3.87 -15.84 -8.21
CA LYS A 64 -4.25 -16.88 -7.23
C LYS A 64 -3.38 -16.89 -5.98
N GLY A 65 -2.25 -16.22 -6.00
CA GLY A 65 -1.33 -16.08 -4.88
C GLY A 65 -0.19 -15.13 -5.19
N SER A 66 0.46 -14.61 -4.16
CA SER A 66 1.64 -13.76 -4.24
C SER A 66 2.75 -14.24 -3.32
N TRP A 67 3.96 -13.77 -3.55
CA TRP A 67 5.11 -14.13 -2.75
C TRP A 67 5.41 -13.06 -1.72
N GLN A 68 5.76 -13.50 -0.51
CA GLN A 68 6.32 -12.66 0.54
C GLN A 68 7.68 -13.20 0.94
N HIS A 69 8.69 -12.36 0.88
CA HIS A 69 10.04 -12.66 1.32
C HIS A 69 10.39 -11.84 2.54
N ARG A 70 10.83 -12.50 3.61
CA ARG A 70 11.30 -11.84 4.82
C ARG A 70 12.66 -12.39 5.22
N VAL A 71 13.61 -11.48 5.43
CA VAL A 71 14.94 -11.79 5.94
C VAL A 71 15.19 -10.94 7.19
N ASN A 72 15.71 -11.57 8.26
CA ASN A 72 16.10 -10.89 9.48
C ASN A 72 17.51 -11.32 9.87
N LEU A 73 18.35 -10.35 10.17
CA LEU A 73 19.69 -10.55 10.69
C LEU A 73 19.84 -9.79 11.99
N ASN A 74 20.27 -10.49 13.03
CA ASN A 74 20.50 -9.91 14.35
C ASN A 74 21.94 -10.23 14.78
N LEU A 75 22.63 -9.24 15.32
CA LEU A 75 23.97 -9.34 15.82
C LEU A 75 24.01 -8.71 17.20
N SER A 76 24.54 -9.41 18.19
CA SER A 76 24.77 -8.89 19.52
C SER A 76 26.13 -9.31 20.04
N GLY A 77 26.73 -8.46 20.83
CA GLY A 77 28.03 -8.74 21.42
C GLY A 77 28.45 -7.65 22.39
N GLY A 78 29.63 -7.83 22.94
CA GLY A 78 30.21 -6.86 23.84
C GLY A 78 31.17 -7.43 24.86
N GLY A 79 31.69 -6.55 25.68
CA GLY A 79 32.59 -6.82 26.77
C GLY A 79 32.24 -5.98 28.00
N SER A 80 33.22 -5.82 28.88
CA SER A 80 33.06 -5.05 30.12
C SER A 80 32.82 -3.56 29.91
N THR A 81 33.26 -3.01 28.77
CA THR A 81 33.18 -1.56 28.50
C THR A 81 32.09 -1.19 27.52
N ALA A 82 31.79 -2.06 26.56
CA ALA A 82 30.76 -1.78 25.56
C ALA A 82 29.95 -3.02 25.25
N ARG A 83 28.64 -2.84 25.04
CA ARG A 83 27.68 -3.87 24.63
C ARG A 83 26.86 -3.31 23.49
N TYR A 84 26.58 -4.13 22.47
CA TYR A 84 25.80 -3.70 21.32
C TYR A 84 24.80 -4.75 20.88
N TYR A 85 23.75 -4.26 20.25
CA TYR A 85 22.76 -5.03 19.52
C TYR A 85 22.45 -4.32 18.20
N ALA A 86 22.61 -5.04 17.10
CA ALA A 86 22.25 -4.56 15.76
C ALA A 86 21.22 -5.51 15.13
N SER A 87 20.25 -4.97 14.43
CA SER A 87 19.24 -5.74 13.71
C SER A 87 18.94 -5.07 12.38
N ILE A 88 18.89 -5.88 11.32
CA ILE A 88 18.43 -5.46 9.98
C ILE A 88 17.39 -6.46 9.54
N SER A 89 16.27 -5.97 9.01
CA SER A 89 15.27 -6.82 8.38
C SER A 89 14.82 -6.25 7.04
N TYR A 90 14.57 -7.16 6.12
CA TYR A 90 14.02 -6.90 4.80
C TYR A 90 12.71 -7.63 4.62
N LEU A 91 11.71 -6.94 4.11
CA LEU A 91 10.41 -7.46 3.71
C LEU A 91 10.15 -7.05 2.27
N ASP A 92 9.78 -8.01 1.43
CA ASP A 92 9.32 -7.82 0.06
C ASP A 92 8.01 -8.57 -0.12
N GLU A 93 6.94 -7.83 -0.44
CA GLU A 93 5.61 -8.36 -0.66
C GLU A 93 5.19 -8.03 -2.09
N GLU A 94 4.94 -9.05 -2.89
CA GLU A 94 4.37 -8.87 -4.21
C GLU A 94 2.87 -8.56 -4.10
N GLY A 95 2.41 -7.64 -4.91
CA GLY A 95 0.98 -7.35 -5.04
C GLY A 95 0.22 -8.48 -5.73
N MET A 96 -1.10 -8.44 -5.57
CA MET A 96 -2.01 -9.46 -6.08
C MET A 96 -2.54 -9.18 -7.49
N TYR A 97 -2.28 -8.00 -8.05
CA TYR A 97 -2.79 -7.67 -9.38
C TYR A 97 -2.02 -8.40 -10.48
N ASN A 98 -2.77 -8.88 -11.46
CA ASN A 98 -2.21 -9.19 -12.77
C ASN A 98 -1.78 -7.90 -13.45
N THR A 99 -0.71 -7.95 -14.22
CA THR A 99 -0.19 -6.80 -14.97
C THR A 99 -0.33 -7.03 -16.46
N ASP A 100 -0.56 -5.96 -17.20
CA ASP A 100 -0.58 -6.04 -18.65
C ASP A 100 0.84 -6.31 -19.17
N LYS A 101 1.03 -7.44 -19.84
CA LYS A 101 2.33 -7.86 -20.38
C LYS A 101 2.86 -6.91 -21.44
N ALA A 102 1.96 -6.26 -22.19
CA ALA A 102 2.34 -5.30 -23.22
C ALA A 102 2.90 -3.98 -22.64
N LEU A 103 2.53 -3.66 -21.40
CA LEU A 103 2.98 -2.44 -20.70
C LEU A 103 4.08 -2.71 -19.66
N LYS A 104 4.47 -3.97 -19.45
CA LYS A 104 5.40 -4.37 -18.39
C LYS A 104 6.76 -3.66 -18.47
N ASP A 105 7.24 -3.38 -19.66
CA ASP A 105 8.55 -2.73 -19.88
C ASP A 105 8.47 -1.20 -19.68
N ASP A 106 7.27 -0.62 -19.76
CA ASP A 106 7.07 0.82 -19.56
C ASP A 106 6.95 1.17 -18.07
N TYR A 107 6.13 0.41 -17.31
CA TYR A 107 5.92 0.61 -15.88
C TYR A 107 5.22 -0.57 -15.21
N ASN A 108 5.35 -0.65 -13.89
CA ASN A 108 4.72 -1.68 -13.07
C ASN A 108 3.55 -1.10 -12.27
N THR A 109 2.36 -1.66 -12.45
CA THR A 109 1.13 -1.25 -11.75
C THR A 109 0.76 -2.16 -10.58
N ASN A 110 1.54 -3.24 -10.33
CA ASN A 110 1.23 -4.13 -9.22
C ASN A 110 1.46 -3.44 -7.86
N ALA A 111 0.63 -3.77 -6.88
CA ALA A 111 0.68 -3.21 -5.52
C ALA A 111 1.82 -3.84 -4.70
N ASN A 112 3.06 -3.63 -5.10
CA ASN A 112 4.23 -4.18 -4.42
C ASN A 112 4.60 -3.32 -3.20
N TYR A 113 5.03 -3.99 -2.12
CA TYR A 113 5.51 -3.33 -0.91
C TYR A 113 6.87 -3.86 -0.50
N ARG A 114 7.83 -2.95 -0.25
CA ARG A 114 9.15 -3.26 0.27
C ARG A 114 9.43 -2.47 1.52
N ARG A 115 10.06 -3.10 2.51
CA ARG A 115 10.45 -2.42 3.74
C ARG A 115 11.78 -2.92 4.27
N TYR A 116 12.63 -1.98 4.60
CA TYR A 116 13.89 -2.18 5.30
C TYR A 116 13.75 -1.62 6.71
N ASN A 117 13.99 -2.42 7.73
CA ASN A 117 14.06 -1.95 9.10
C ASN A 117 15.48 -2.11 9.60
N TYR A 118 15.91 -1.17 10.44
CA TYR A 118 17.20 -1.22 11.08
C TYR A 118 17.08 -0.79 12.54
N ARG A 119 17.94 -1.37 13.38
CA ARG A 119 18.09 -0.98 14.79
C ARG A 119 19.53 -1.20 15.22
N LEU A 120 20.09 -0.21 15.91
CA LEU A 120 21.36 -0.28 16.59
C LEU A 120 21.18 0.26 18.00
N ASN A 121 21.52 -0.53 19.01
CA ASN A 121 21.60 -0.10 20.39
C ASN A 121 23.01 -0.36 20.88
N THR A 122 23.60 0.60 21.58
CA THR A 122 24.93 0.47 22.14
C THR A 122 24.97 1.09 23.54
N ASP A 123 25.44 0.32 24.51
CA ASP A 123 25.72 0.75 25.88
C ASP A 123 27.22 0.82 26.07
N ILE A 124 27.73 1.97 26.51
CA ILE A 124 29.17 2.24 26.70
C ILE A 124 29.42 2.72 28.12
N ASP A 125 30.14 1.94 28.88
CA ASP A 125 30.64 2.35 30.18
C ASP A 125 31.86 3.28 29.98
N ILE A 126 31.62 4.61 29.86
CA ILE A 126 32.68 5.62 29.66
C ILE A 126 33.65 5.62 30.86
N THR A 127 33.05 5.52 32.06
CA THR A 127 33.77 5.36 33.29
C THR A 127 33.02 4.37 34.20
N LYS A 128 33.59 4.02 35.36
CA LYS A 128 32.88 3.20 36.37
C LYS A 128 31.61 3.85 36.93
N THR A 129 31.38 5.12 36.63
CA THR A 129 30.22 5.89 37.14
C THR A 129 29.39 6.54 36.03
N THR A 130 29.84 6.41 34.78
CA THR A 130 29.20 7.05 33.61
C THR A 130 28.86 6.02 32.57
N LEU A 131 27.57 5.85 32.28
CA LEU A 131 27.04 4.98 31.23
C LEU A 131 26.38 5.84 30.14
N LEU A 132 26.81 5.66 28.91
CA LEU A 132 26.19 6.24 27.73
C LEU A 132 25.43 5.15 26.97
N LYS A 133 24.14 5.37 26.69
CA LYS A 133 23.32 4.50 25.86
C LYS A 133 22.96 5.24 24.58
N LEU A 134 23.23 4.61 23.45
CA LEU A 134 22.89 5.12 22.13
C LEU A 134 21.91 4.17 21.45
N GLY A 135 20.81 4.71 20.94
CA GLY A 135 19.84 3.95 20.18
C GLY A 135 19.51 4.66 18.88
N VAL A 136 19.57 3.92 17.77
CA VAL A 136 19.10 4.37 16.46
C VAL A 136 18.23 3.26 15.89
N SER A 137 17.03 3.60 15.47
CA SER A 137 16.15 2.66 14.78
C SER A 137 15.31 3.38 13.73
N GLY A 138 14.76 2.63 12.79
CA GLY A 138 13.90 3.20 11.79
C GLY A 138 13.57 2.21 10.69
N TRP A 139 12.91 2.75 9.68
CA TRP A 139 12.62 1.99 8.47
C TRP A 139 12.59 2.89 7.23
N LEU A 140 12.83 2.27 6.10
CA LEU A 140 12.57 2.80 4.76
C LEU A 140 11.57 1.86 4.08
N SER A 141 10.45 2.37 3.62
CA SER A 141 9.49 1.60 2.83
C SER A 141 9.25 2.22 1.46
N LYS A 142 8.95 1.36 0.51
CA LYS A 142 8.49 1.74 -0.83
C LYS A 142 7.23 0.94 -1.14
N ARG A 143 6.17 1.65 -1.54
CA ARG A 143 4.92 1.08 -2.03
C ARG A 143 4.68 1.52 -3.46
N ASN A 144 4.28 0.57 -4.30
CA ASN A 144 3.78 0.83 -5.64
C ASN A 144 2.29 0.49 -5.70
N SER A 145 1.53 1.16 -6.55
CA SER A 145 0.11 0.87 -6.79
C SER A 145 -0.33 1.35 -8.18
N PRO A 146 -1.48 0.89 -8.70
CA PRO A 146 -2.07 1.40 -9.92
C PRO A 146 -2.26 2.93 -9.90
N GLY A 147 -2.32 3.56 -11.06
CA GLY A 147 -2.45 5.02 -11.19
C GLY A 147 -3.70 5.60 -10.53
N LEU A 148 -4.82 4.88 -10.57
CA LEU A 148 -6.04 5.26 -9.83
C LEU A 148 -5.95 5.01 -8.32
N GLY A 149 -4.99 4.20 -7.87
CA GLY A 149 -4.91 3.73 -6.49
C GLY A 149 -5.73 2.47 -6.23
N ASP A 150 -5.36 1.76 -5.15
CA ASP A 150 -6.00 0.48 -4.83
C ASP A 150 -7.49 0.62 -4.52
N ALA A 151 -7.89 1.65 -3.78
CA ALA A 151 -9.28 1.84 -3.38
C ALA A 151 -10.23 2.02 -4.59
N ASP A 152 -9.79 2.77 -5.59
CA ASP A 152 -10.58 3.00 -6.80
C ASP A 152 -10.65 1.74 -7.67
N VAL A 153 -9.54 1.00 -7.79
CA VAL A 153 -9.51 -0.29 -8.52
C VAL A 153 -10.46 -1.30 -7.89
N TRP A 154 -10.45 -1.43 -6.56
CA TRP A 154 -11.38 -2.30 -5.84
C TRP A 154 -12.83 -1.81 -5.95
N GLY A 155 -13.06 -0.49 -5.90
CA GLY A 155 -14.37 0.11 -6.10
C GLY A 155 -14.95 -0.21 -7.48
N GLU A 156 -14.15 -0.09 -8.54
CA GLU A 156 -14.54 -0.50 -9.88
C GLU A 156 -14.81 -2.02 -9.96
N LEU A 157 -13.94 -2.85 -9.38
CA LEU A 157 -14.09 -4.30 -9.41
C LEU A 157 -15.40 -4.76 -8.76
N PHE A 158 -15.75 -4.25 -7.57
CA PHE A 158 -16.99 -4.62 -6.87
C PHE A 158 -18.25 -4.03 -7.51
N GLY A 159 -18.13 -2.90 -8.19
CA GLY A 159 -19.26 -2.24 -8.87
C GLY A 159 -19.46 -2.67 -10.33
N TYR A 160 -18.65 -3.60 -10.85
CA TYR A 160 -18.65 -3.92 -12.27
C TYR A 160 -19.21 -5.30 -12.56
N THR A 161 -20.25 -5.36 -13.40
CA THR A 161 -20.89 -6.64 -13.76
C THR A 161 -20.13 -7.35 -14.88
N ALA A 162 -20.21 -8.67 -14.92
CA ALA A 162 -19.57 -9.53 -15.92
C ALA A 162 -19.96 -9.19 -17.37
N ILE A 163 -21.17 -8.66 -17.57
CA ILE A 163 -21.76 -8.40 -18.89
C ILE A 163 -21.69 -6.94 -19.34
N ARG A 164 -21.00 -6.08 -18.59
CA ARG A 164 -21.04 -4.63 -18.86
C ARG A 164 -20.21 -4.21 -20.07
N THR A 165 -18.97 -4.65 -20.14
CA THR A 165 -18.07 -4.44 -21.28
C THR A 165 -17.11 -5.62 -21.42
N PRO A 166 -16.53 -5.87 -22.61
CA PRO A 166 -15.40 -6.78 -22.73
C PRO A 166 -14.17 -6.20 -22.03
N LEU A 167 -13.15 -7.00 -21.84
CA LEU A 167 -11.82 -6.58 -21.38
C LEU A 167 -11.25 -5.51 -22.32
N LEU A 168 -11.10 -5.87 -23.56
CA LEU A 168 -10.80 -5.04 -24.73
C LEU A 168 -11.69 -5.55 -25.86
N TYR A 169 -12.05 -4.71 -26.80
CA TYR A 169 -12.68 -5.18 -28.03
C TYR A 169 -11.70 -6.03 -28.86
N SER A 170 -12.22 -6.88 -29.70
CA SER A 170 -11.42 -7.80 -30.54
C SER A 170 -10.35 -7.09 -31.40
N ASN A 171 -10.54 -5.81 -31.70
CA ASN A 171 -9.59 -4.96 -32.41
C ASN A 171 -8.59 -4.23 -31.49
N GLY A 172 -8.54 -4.54 -30.18
CA GLY A 172 -7.66 -3.95 -29.19
C GLY A 172 -8.11 -2.61 -28.60
N ARG A 173 -9.27 -2.08 -29.01
CA ARG A 173 -9.80 -0.82 -28.46
C ARG A 173 -10.28 -1.00 -27.03
N VAL A 174 -10.04 0.03 -26.21
CA VAL A 174 -10.50 0.06 -24.82
C VAL A 174 -11.98 0.46 -24.78
N PRO A 175 -12.85 -0.34 -24.14
CA PRO A 175 -14.25 -0.01 -24.01
C PRO A 175 -14.48 1.17 -23.07
N ALA A 176 -15.35 2.08 -23.46
CA ALA A 176 -15.81 3.18 -22.62
C ALA A 176 -16.90 2.74 -21.66
N VAL A 177 -16.92 3.31 -20.47
CA VAL A 177 -17.94 3.10 -19.44
C VAL A 177 -18.71 4.39 -19.22
N GLY A 178 -19.75 4.59 -20.00
CA GLY A 178 -20.51 5.85 -19.97
C GLY A 178 -19.72 7.02 -20.56
N THR A 179 -19.81 8.19 -19.93
CA THR A 179 -19.08 9.39 -20.33
C THR A 179 -17.99 9.74 -19.31
N GLY A 180 -16.88 10.28 -19.79
CA GLY A 180 -15.76 10.71 -18.96
C GLY A 180 -14.72 9.60 -18.69
N ASN A 181 -13.86 9.85 -17.71
CA ASN A 181 -12.72 8.98 -17.38
C ASN A 181 -13.14 7.79 -16.48
N LYS A 182 -14.11 7.01 -16.94
CA LYS A 182 -14.49 5.74 -16.31
C LYS A 182 -14.06 4.59 -17.21
N THR A 183 -13.68 3.49 -16.60
CA THR A 183 -13.14 2.35 -17.34
C THR A 183 -13.49 1.03 -16.65
N ASN A 184 -13.19 -0.10 -17.27
CA ASN A 184 -13.35 -1.39 -16.64
C ASN A 184 -12.22 -1.66 -15.63
N PRO A 185 -12.37 -2.64 -14.71
CA PRO A 185 -11.40 -2.92 -13.65
C PRO A 185 -9.99 -3.23 -14.15
N TRP A 186 -9.85 -3.92 -15.29
CA TRP A 186 -8.56 -4.23 -15.89
C TRP A 186 -7.80 -2.97 -16.33
N VAL A 187 -8.46 -2.11 -17.08
CA VAL A 187 -7.87 -0.85 -17.53
C VAL A 187 -7.56 0.06 -16.35
N ALA A 188 -8.44 0.11 -15.34
CA ALA A 188 -8.21 0.84 -14.10
C ALA A 188 -6.93 0.40 -13.39
N ALA A 189 -6.68 -0.90 -13.33
CA ALA A 189 -5.50 -1.45 -12.67
C ALA A 189 -4.22 -1.41 -13.50
N THR A 190 -4.31 -1.42 -14.85
CA THR A 190 -3.13 -1.66 -15.69
C THR A 190 -2.76 -0.51 -16.60
N GLN A 191 -3.72 0.34 -17.04
CA GLN A 191 -3.49 1.32 -18.10
C GLN A 191 -3.61 2.78 -17.67
N THR A 192 -3.86 3.03 -16.37
CA THR A 192 -4.03 4.39 -15.82
C THR A 192 -2.76 5.01 -15.26
N GLY A 193 -1.60 4.36 -15.44
CA GLY A 193 -0.31 4.76 -14.87
C GLY A 193 -0.02 4.07 -13.55
N PHE A 194 0.79 4.70 -12.69
CA PHE A 194 1.19 4.11 -11.42
C PHE A 194 1.53 5.18 -10.38
N ASN A 195 1.45 4.80 -9.11
CA ASN A 195 1.84 5.62 -7.97
C ASN A 195 2.99 4.95 -7.23
N GLU A 196 3.94 5.75 -6.78
CA GLU A 196 5.02 5.31 -5.90
C GLU A 196 5.00 6.17 -4.63
N ASN A 197 5.11 5.51 -3.48
CA ASN A 197 5.20 6.16 -2.18
C ASN A 197 6.40 5.64 -1.41
N TRP A 198 7.21 6.55 -0.86
CA TRP A 198 8.34 6.23 0.01
C TRP A 198 8.13 6.84 1.38
N GLU A 199 8.33 6.04 2.41
CA GLU A 199 8.34 6.51 3.77
C GLU A 199 9.69 6.22 4.41
N ASN A 200 10.21 7.20 5.14
CA ASN A 200 11.42 7.06 5.91
C ASN A 200 11.18 7.55 7.34
N VAL A 201 11.47 6.69 8.29
CA VAL A 201 11.41 6.99 9.72
C VAL A 201 12.77 6.76 10.33
N ILE A 202 13.26 7.74 11.07
CA ILE A 202 14.47 7.63 11.89
C ILE A 202 14.09 8.03 13.31
N GLN A 203 14.42 7.17 14.26
CA GLN A 203 14.25 7.40 15.69
C GLN A 203 15.59 7.24 16.37
N THR A 204 16.01 8.29 17.09
CA THR A 204 17.26 8.27 17.82
C THR A 204 17.01 8.55 19.29
N ASN A 205 17.78 7.90 20.14
CA ASN A 205 17.80 8.20 21.55
C ASN A 205 19.24 8.14 22.10
N ILE A 206 19.56 9.09 22.93
CA ILE A 206 20.83 9.16 23.65
C ILE A 206 20.46 9.28 25.13
N THR A 207 21.01 8.39 25.96
CA THR A 207 20.83 8.45 27.41
C THR A 207 22.20 8.48 28.08
N LEU A 208 22.43 9.49 28.88
CA LEU A 208 23.61 9.61 29.74
C LEU A 208 23.17 9.36 31.19
N GLU A 209 23.72 8.33 31.81
CA GLU A 209 23.54 8.04 33.22
C GLU A 209 24.85 8.32 33.96
N GLN A 210 24.80 9.20 34.94
CA GLN A 210 25.93 9.56 35.76
C GLN A 210 25.65 9.30 37.25
N ASN A 211 26.41 8.41 37.87
CA ASN A 211 26.37 8.24 39.31
C ASN A 211 27.22 9.35 39.97
N LEU A 212 26.55 10.18 40.75
CA LEU A 212 27.15 11.36 41.41
C LEU A 212 27.49 11.07 42.91
N LYS A 213 27.82 9.82 43.26
CA LYS A 213 28.17 9.44 44.61
C LYS A 213 29.37 10.22 45.19
N PHE A 214 30.19 10.82 44.35
CA PHE A 214 31.30 11.68 44.74
C PHE A 214 30.84 13.05 45.27
N ILE A 215 29.59 13.47 44.93
CA ILE A 215 28.96 14.69 45.52
C ILE A 215 28.22 14.27 46.80
N THR A 216 27.30 13.32 46.67
CA THR A 216 26.57 12.74 47.80
C THR A 216 26.11 11.32 47.50
N LYS A 217 26.14 10.46 48.53
CA LYS A 217 25.74 9.08 48.40
C LYS A 217 24.26 8.97 48.02
N GLY A 218 23.98 8.21 46.96
CA GLY A 218 22.62 7.97 46.46
C GLY A 218 22.16 8.98 45.35
N LEU A 219 23.01 9.94 44.96
CA LEU A 219 22.69 10.87 43.90
C LEU A 219 23.04 10.29 42.53
N LYS A 220 22.08 10.39 41.58
CA LYS A 220 22.22 9.97 40.19
C LYS A 220 21.62 11.01 39.28
N PHE A 221 22.31 11.32 38.18
CA PHE A 221 21.78 12.12 37.04
C PHE A 221 21.46 11.20 35.86
N VAL A 222 20.34 11.47 35.19
CA VAL A 222 19.95 10.81 33.94
C VAL A 222 19.52 11.90 32.96
N GLY A 223 20.25 12.05 31.86
CA GLY A 223 19.87 12.89 30.74
C GLY A 223 19.47 12.04 29.55
N ARG A 224 18.35 12.35 28.92
CA ARG A 224 17.84 11.68 27.70
C ARG A 224 17.60 12.72 26.61
N PHE A 225 18.07 12.42 25.42
CA PHE A 225 17.76 13.20 24.21
C PHE A 225 17.24 12.26 23.16
N GLY A 226 16.14 12.64 22.51
CA GLY A 226 15.53 11.92 21.39
C GLY A 226 15.37 12.86 20.21
N TYR A 227 15.62 12.33 19.00
CA TYR A 227 15.39 13.03 17.75
C TYR A 227 14.75 12.05 16.78
N ASP A 228 13.48 12.29 16.45
CA ASP A 228 12.70 11.43 15.56
C ASP A 228 12.30 12.22 14.31
N THR A 229 12.39 11.57 13.15
CA THR A 229 11.91 12.13 11.88
C THR A 229 11.00 11.16 11.18
N TYR A 230 9.96 11.68 10.54
CA TYR A 230 9.13 10.99 9.58
C TYR A 230 9.13 11.79 8.28
N ASN A 231 9.40 11.13 7.16
CA ASN A 231 9.31 11.72 5.84
C ASN A 231 8.51 10.79 4.93
N ASN A 232 7.60 11.38 4.16
CA ASN A 232 6.83 10.73 3.13
C ASN A 232 7.03 11.47 1.81
N ASN A 233 7.32 10.73 0.75
CA ASN A 233 7.45 11.26 -0.60
C ASN A 233 6.60 10.41 -1.53
N HIS A 234 5.83 11.05 -2.39
CA HIS A 234 5.01 10.35 -3.37
C HIS A 234 5.21 10.91 -4.77
N ILE A 235 5.10 10.03 -5.73
CA ILE A 235 5.07 10.35 -7.16
C ILE A 235 3.87 9.63 -7.76
N ASN A 236 2.93 10.40 -8.29
CA ASN A 236 1.75 9.90 -8.98
C ASN A 236 1.92 10.17 -10.47
N ARG A 237 1.84 9.12 -11.28
CA ARG A 237 1.87 9.20 -12.73
C ARG A 237 0.58 8.65 -13.27
N ARG A 238 -0.23 9.52 -13.83
CA ARG A 238 -1.56 9.20 -14.36
C ARG A 238 -1.63 9.43 -15.85
N LYS A 239 -2.29 8.51 -16.53
CA LYS A 239 -2.69 8.64 -17.93
C LYS A 239 -4.05 7.98 -18.14
N TRP A 240 -4.69 8.29 -19.23
CA TRP A 240 -5.92 7.64 -19.65
C TRP A 240 -5.74 7.09 -21.06
N PRO A 241 -6.17 5.86 -21.35
CA PRO A 241 -6.21 5.36 -22.70
C PRO A 241 -7.36 5.99 -23.48
N GLU A 242 -7.26 5.98 -24.78
CA GLU A 242 -8.36 6.29 -25.67
C GLU A 242 -9.49 5.27 -25.49
N GLN A 243 -10.74 5.72 -25.41
CA GLN A 243 -11.88 4.86 -25.12
C GLN A 243 -12.95 4.93 -26.22
N TRP A 244 -13.55 3.80 -26.49
CA TRP A 244 -14.49 3.61 -27.57
C TRP A 244 -15.76 2.91 -27.09
N SER A 245 -16.89 3.18 -27.74
CA SER A 245 -18.14 2.45 -27.58
C SER A 245 -18.46 1.75 -28.90
N ALA A 246 -18.71 0.45 -28.85
CA ALA A 246 -19.26 -0.27 -29.98
C ALA A 246 -20.76 0.04 -30.11
N GLU A 247 -21.23 0.30 -31.34
CA GLU A 247 -22.66 0.32 -31.65
C GLU A 247 -23.16 -1.12 -31.71
N ARG A 248 -24.44 -1.33 -31.38
CA ARG A 248 -25.07 -2.66 -31.50
C ARG A 248 -25.33 -3.08 -32.95
N SER A 249 -24.77 -2.38 -33.93
CA SER A 249 -24.88 -2.64 -35.36
C SER A 249 -23.51 -2.99 -35.92
N ARG A 250 -23.54 -3.77 -36.99
CA ARG A 250 -22.36 -4.09 -37.78
C ARG A 250 -22.47 -3.44 -39.15
N ASP A 251 -21.33 -3.10 -39.74
CA ASP A 251 -21.27 -2.60 -41.12
C ASP A 251 -21.59 -3.71 -42.13
N GLU A 252 -21.62 -3.35 -43.43
CA GLU A 252 -21.89 -4.27 -44.56
C GLU A 252 -20.87 -5.43 -44.64
N ASN A 253 -19.69 -5.28 -44.02
CA ASN A 253 -18.64 -6.30 -43.97
C ASN A 253 -18.70 -7.13 -42.70
N GLY A 254 -19.68 -6.91 -41.83
CA GLY A 254 -19.82 -7.59 -40.54
C GLY A 254 -18.94 -7.04 -39.41
N ASN A 255 -18.22 -5.93 -39.61
CA ASN A 255 -17.38 -5.32 -38.55
C ASN A 255 -18.22 -4.46 -37.63
N LEU A 256 -17.81 -4.39 -36.36
CA LEU A 256 -18.40 -3.46 -35.39
C LEU A 256 -18.14 -2.01 -35.78
N VAL A 257 -19.17 -1.20 -35.64
CA VAL A 257 -19.07 0.25 -35.77
C VAL A 257 -18.71 0.84 -34.43
N PHE A 258 -17.68 1.69 -34.40
CA PHE A 258 -17.17 2.26 -33.16
C PHE A 258 -17.32 3.77 -33.14
N LYS A 259 -17.78 4.27 -31.99
CA LYS A 259 -17.78 5.69 -31.67
C LYS A 259 -16.70 5.97 -30.63
N LYS A 260 -15.82 6.94 -30.92
CA LYS A 260 -14.85 7.43 -29.95
C LYS A 260 -15.55 8.24 -28.85
N ILE A 261 -15.29 7.91 -27.59
CA ILE A 261 -15.91 8.55 -26.43
C ILE A 261 -14.94 9.52 -25.75
N SER A 262 -13.66 9.12 -25.63
CA SER A 262 -12.62 9.97 -25.05
C SER A 262 -11.29 9.77 -25.75
N ASP A 263 -10.48 10.84 -25.78
CA ASP A 263 -9.10 10.79 -26.27
C ASP A 263 -8.16 10.24 -25.20
N SER A 264 -7.03 9.71 -25.64
CA SER A 264 -5.94 9.36 -24.72
C SER A 264 -5.32 10.63 -24.11
N SER A 265 -4.89 10.55 -22.87
CA SER A 265 -4.07 11.58 -22.24
C SER A 265 -2.61 11.15 -22.17
N ASN A 266 -1.70 12.11 -22.32
CA ASN A 266 -0.29 11.89 -21.98
C ASN A 266 -0.14 11.61 -20.49
N MET A 267 0.95 10.91 -20.14
CA MET A 267 1.24 10.66 -18.72
C MET A 267 1.56 11.99 -18.02
N HIS A 268 0.72 12.34 -17.05
CA HIS A 268 0.93 13.49 -16.16
C HIS A 268 1.60 13.01 -14.89
N GLN A 269 2.61 13.76 -14.40
CA GLN A 269 3.28 13.47 -13.14
C GLN A 269 2.99 14.56 -12.12
N GLU A 270 2.61 14.13 -10.95
CA GLU A 270 2.49 14.93 -9.74
C GLU A 270 3.38 14.33 -8.67
N SER A 271 4.06 15.16 -7.88
CA SER A 271 4.88 14.70 -6.78
C SER A 271 4.73 15.62 -5.58
N GLY A 272 4.87 15.05 -4.40
CA GLY A 272 4.82 15.80 -3.16
C GLY A 272 5.66 15.14 -2.09
N SER A 273 6.00 15.94 -1.09
CA SER A 273 6.70 15.49 0.10
C SER A 273 6.07 16.11 1.34
N SER A 274 6.06 15.34 2.41
CA SER A 274 5.65 15.80 3.73
C SER A 274 6.55 15.16 4.78
N GLY A 275 6.70 15.81 5.91
CA GLY A 275 7.51 15.27 6.98
C GLY A 275 7.27 16.01 8.29
N ASN A 276 7.73 15.38 9.35
CA ASN A 276 7.73 15.98 10.67
C ASN A 276 8.98 15.55 11.43
N ARG A 277 9.31 16.29 12.46
CA ARG A 277 10.35 15.95 13.41
C ARG A 277 9.90 16.20 14.83
N ARG A 278 10.40 15.39 15.74
CA ARG A 278 10.21 15.54 17.17
C ARG A 278 11.56 15.58 17.85
N GLU A 279 11.74 16.56 18.71
CA GLU A 279 12.91 16.70 19.57
C GLU A 279 12.46 16.56 21.02
N PHE A 280 13.09 15.68 21.76
CA PHE A 280 12.76 15.38 23.14
C PHE A 280 13.99 15.50 24.02
N LEU A 281 13.89 16.25 25.10
CA LEU A 281 14.92 16.37 26.13
C LEU A 281 14.31 16.10 27.50
N ASP A 282 14.91 15.18 28.24
CA ASP A 282 14.50 14.81 29.60
C ASP A 282 15.75 14.75 30.47
N MET A 283 15.76 15.53 31.55
CA MET A 283 16.85 15.57 32.53
C MET A 283 16.26 15.27 33.90
N MET A 284 16.86 14.34 34.60
CA MET A 284 16.41 13.90 35.90
C MET A 284 17.59 13.81 36.87
N LEU A 285 17.44 14.44 38.00
CA LEU A 285 18.33 14.29 39.17
C LEU A 285 17.56 13.54 40.25
N ASN A 286 18.03 12.34 40.58
CA ASN A 286 17.42 11.46 41.61
C ASN A 286 18.39 11.29 42.77
N TRP A 287 17.89 11.48 43.99
CA TRP A 287 18.60 11.19 45.21
C TRP A 287 17.81 10.19 46.03
N GLU A 288 18.45 9.09 46.38
CA GLU A 288 17.86 7.99 47.14
C GLU A 288 18.81 7.58 48.29
N ARG A 289 18.29 7.57 49.50
CA ARG A 289 19.11 7.24 50.67
C ARG A 289 18.31 6.61 51.80
N GLY A 290 18.84 5.51 52.33
CA GLY A 290 18.33 4.88 53.54
C GLY A 290 19.01 5.43 54.80
N PHE A 291 18.21 5.74 55.82
CA PHE A 291 18.64 6.16 57.16
C PHE A 291 17.98 5.26 58.18
N LYS A 292 18.70 4.25 58.66
CA LYS A 292 18.15 3.26 59.59
C LYS A 292 16.81 2.67 59.09
N ALA A 293 15.71 3.01 59.76
CA ALA A 293 14.35 2.58 59.40
C ALA A 293 13.66 3.44 58.32
N HIS A 294 14.27 4.55 57.87
CA HIS A 294 13.69 5.48 56.91
C HIS A 294 14.39 5.36 55.57
N HIS A 295 13.62 5.39 54.50
CA HIS A 295 14.08 5.44 53.12
C HIS A 295 13.53 6.71 52.46
N LEU A 296 14.42 7.56 52.01
CA LEU A 296 14.05 8.83 51.37
C LEU A 296 14.43 8.79 49.90
N ASN A 297 13.51 9.27 49.05
CA ASN A 297 13.72 9.46 47.61
C ASN A 297 13.25 10.87 47.23
N ALA A 298 14.10 11.59 46.52
CA ALA A 298 13.79 12.92 45.99
C ALA A 298 14.19 12.96 44.52
N THR A 299 13.28 13.42 43.66
CA THR A 299 13.51 13.53 42.22
C THR A 299 13.18 14.94 41.73
N LEU A 300 14.15 15.54 41.02
CA LEU A 300 13.94 16.76 40.24
C LEU A 300 14.00 16.38 38.78
N LYS A 301 12.98 16.79 38.02
CA LYS A 301 12.85 16.47 36.60
C LYS A 301 12.54 17.71 35.76
N TYR A 302 13.23 17.83 34.62
CA TYR A 302 12.93 18.76 33.55
C TYR A 302 12.65 17.99 32.26
N THR A 303 11.56 18.35 31.54
CA THR A 303 11.20 17.73 30.27
C THR A 303 10.83 18.81 29.27
N GLN A 304 11.37 18.69 28.06
CA GLN A 304 11.02 19.52 26.93
C GLN A 304 10.68 18.60 25.74
N ASP A 305 9.59 18.88 25.06
CA ASP A 305 9.14 18.16 23.87
C ASP A 305 8.74 19.19 22.80
N SER A 306 9.31 19.05 21.61
CA SER A 306 9.07 19.94 20.46
C SER A 306 8.68 19.11 19.26
N TYR A 307 7.58 19.47 18.62
CA TYR A 307 7.08 18.82 17.41
C TYR A 307 6.93 19.85 16.30
N ILE A 308 7.57 19.59 15.16
CA ILE A 308 7.58 20.48 13.99
C ILE A 308 7.07 19.68 12.79
N LYS A 309 6.07 20.22 12.09
CA LYS A 309 5.51 19.70 10.83
C LYS A 309 6.12 20.44 9.65
#